data_3e66947b7118641fc6fab13bea9236dc
#
_entry.id   3e66947b7118641fc6fab13bea9236dc
#
_cell.length_a   1.000
_cell.length_b   1.000
_cell.length_c   1.000
_cell.angle_alpha   90.00
_cell.angle_beta   90.00
_cell.angle_gamma   90.00
#
_symmetry.space_group_name_H-M   'P 1'
#
loop_
_entity.id
_entity.type
_entity.pdbx_description
1 polymer ?
#
loop_
_entity_poly.entity_id
_entity_poly.type
_entity_poly.pdbx_seq_one_letter_code
_entity_poly.pdbx_strand_id
1 'polypeptide(L)'
;MYPPIFPAVNVPAVQALLRAGNGPLRFYAWGLAPQDVQMPYAVWRQVFGVPENYLGQRPDIDSFTTQIDVYASPTQGASVARTVADAISHAIEGAAYVTSWIGDSRDPETQNYVVTFQADWLVPRI
;
A
#
# COMPACT_ATOMS: atom_id res chain seq x y z
N MET A 1 -3.20 4.77 -16.19
CA MET A 1 -2.87 3.39 -15.78
C MET A 1 -2.40 3.38 -14.33
N TYR A 2 -2.75 2.35 -13.61
CA TYR A 2 -2.30 2.16 -12.23
C TYR A 2 -1.32 1.00 -12.14
N PRO A 3 -0.40 1.03 -11.17
CA PRO A 3 0.47 -0.11 -10.93
C PRO A 3 -0.35 -1.31 -10.44
N PRO A 4 0.13 -2.55 -10.67
CA PRO A 4 -0.59 -3.77 -10.26
C PRO A 4 -0.40 -4.04 -8.77
N ILE A 5 -0.79 -3.10 -7.92
CA ILE A 5 -0.50 -3.16 -6.49
C ILE A 5 -1.37 -4.19 -5.76
N PHE A 6 -2.66 -4.29 -6.10
CA PHE A 6 -3.54 -5.24 -5.41
C PHE A 6 -3.10 -6.69 -5.62
N PRO A 7 -2.81 -7.14 -6.86
CA PRO A 7 -2.30 -8.50 -7.05
C PRO A 7 -0.98 -8.77 -6.34
N ALA A 8 -0.09 -7.78 -6.27
CA ALA A 8 1.19 -7.93 -5.59
C ALA A 8 1.02 -8.12 -4.08
N VAL A 9 0.04 -7.44 -3.48
CA VAL A 9 -0.21 -7.46 -2.04
C VAL A 9 -1.08 -8.65 -1.63
N ASN A 10 -1.87 -9.22 -2.54
CA ASN A 10 -2.80 -10.31 -2.24
C ASN A 10 -2.08 -11.65 -2.15
N VAL A 11 -1.25 -11.81 -1.15
CA VAL A 11 -0.43 -13.00 -0.88
C VAL A 11 -0.74 -13.54 0.52
N PRO A 12 -0.44 -14.83 0.81
CA PRO A 12 -0.83 -15.44 2.09
C PRO A 12 -0.36 -14.71 3.33
N ALA A 13 0.85 -14.14 3.33
CA ALA A 13 1.38 -13.42 4.48
C ALA A 13 0.56 -12.18 4.81
N VAL A 14 0.08 -11.45 3.79
CA VAL A 14 -0.77 -10.28 3.97
C VAL A 14 -2.20 -10.69 4.29
N GLN A 15 -2.71 -11.73 3.63
CA GLN A 15 -4.05 -12.25 3.88
C GLN A 15 -4.23 -12.65 5.34
N ALA A 16 -3.21 -13.23 5.97
CA ALA A 16 -3.26 -13.62 7.36
C ALA A 16 -3.48 -12.43 8.30
N LEU A 17 -3.08 -11.24 7.90
CA LEU A 17 -3.17 -10.02 8.71
C LEU A 17 -4.37 -9.13 8.35
N LEU A 18 -4.74 -9.11 7.07
CA LEU A 18 -5.73 -8.16 6.54
C LEU A 18 -7.00 -8.82 6.01
N ARG A 19 -7.23 -10.08 6.35
CA ARG A 19 -8.39 -10.82 5.86
C ARG A 19 -9.00 -11.62 6.99
N ALA A 20 -10.30 -11.52 7.16
CA ALA A 20 -11.03 -12.32 8.15
C ALA A 20 -11.68 -13.51 7.43
N GLY A 21 -11.19 -14.73 7.70
CA GLY A 21 -11.72 -15.95 7.08
C GLY A 21 -11.65 -15.87 5.56
N ASN A 22 -12.79 -16.04 4.89
CA ASN A 22 -12.90 -15.94 3.43
C ASN A 22 -13.36 -14.56 2.96
N GLY A 23 -13.34 -13.57 3.84
CA GLY A 23 -13.73 -12.21 3.49
C GLY A 23 -12.75 -11.52 2.56
N PRO A 24 -13.06 -10.29 2.13
CA PRO A 24 -12.16 -9.54 1.27
C PRO A 24 -10.90 -9.09 2.00
N LEU A 25 -9.82 -8.91 1.24
CA LEU A 25 -8.60 -8.32 1.76
C LEU A 25 -8.84 -6.85 2.11
N ARG A 26 -8.47 -6.44 3.32
CA ARG A 26 -8.66 -5.06 3.77
C ARG A 26 -7.51 -4.16 3.28
N PHE A 27 -7.37 -4.08 1.98
CA PHE A 27 -6.38 -3.25 1.28
C PHE A 27 -7.12 -2.52 0.16
N TYR A 28 -7.28 -1.21 0.31
CA TYR A 28 -8.17 -0.42 -0.52
C TYR A 28 -7.42 0.68 -1.25
N ALA A 29 -7.90 1.04 -2.45
CA ALA A 29 -7.50 2.29 -3.08
C ALA A 29 -8.09 3.46 -2.27
N TRP A 30 -7.46 4.62 -2.33
CA TRP A 30 -7.90 5.79 -1.59
C TRP A 30 -9.37 6.11 -1.86
N GLY A 31 -10.09 6.46 -0.82
CA GLY A 31 -11.51 6.79 -0.90
C GLY A 31 -12.44 5.58 -1.02
N LEU A 32 -11.93 4.36 -1.10
CA LEU A 32 -12.74 3.15 -1.29
C LEU A 32 -12.85 2.28 -0.04
N ALA A 33 -12.17 2.63 1.05
CA ALA A 33 -12.32 1.91 2.31
C ALA A 33 -13.76 2.10 2.84
N PRO A 34 -14.45 1.00 3.21
CA PRO A 34 -15.79 1.14 3.78
C PRO A 34 -15.77 1.96 5.06
N GLN A 35 -16.89 2.64 5.33
CA GLN A 35 -17.10 3.22 6.65
C GLN A 35 -17.14 2.07 7.67
N ASP A 36 -16.59 2.27 8.86
CA ASP A 36 -16.51 1.24 9.91
C ASP A 36 -15.71 -0.01 9.50
N VAL A 37 -14.68 0.18 8.67
CA VAL A 37 -13.80 -0.91 8.28
C VAL A 37 -13.10 -1.49 9.51
N GLN A 38 -12.99 -2.84 9.52
CA GLN A 38 -12.29 -3.52 10.60
C GLN A 38 -10.79 -3.22 10.57
N MET A 39 -10.21 -2.97 11.74
CA MET A 39 -8.77 -2.77 11.90
C MET A 39 -8.04 -4.10 12.09
N PRO A 40 -6.80 -4.25 11.62
CA PRO A 40 -6.06 -3.27 10.82
C PRO A 40 -6.52 -3.26 9.37
N TYR A 41 -6.28 -2.18 8.67
CA TYR A 41 -6.48 -2.12 7.23
C TYR A 41 -5.44 -1.18 6.62
N ALA A 42 -5.32 -1.21 5.30
CA ALA A 42 -4.38 -0.36 4.57
C ALA A 42 -5.05 0.29 3.38
N VAL A 43 -4.58 1.48 3.04
CA VAL A 43 -5.04 2.27 1.90
C VAL A 43 -3.84 2.68 1.08
N TRP A 44 -3.96 2.60 -0.24
CA TRP A 44 -2.92 3.08 -1.13
C TRP A 44 -3.45 4.19 -2.04
N ARG A 45 -2.55 5.06 -2.45
CA ARG A 45 -2.83 6.07 -3.47
C ARG A 45 -1.61 6.31 -4.33
N GLN A 46 -1.84 6.72 -5.56
CA GLN A 46 -0.76 7.15 -6.43
C GLN A 46 -0.44 8.61 -6.10
N VAL A 47 0.81 8.88 -5.76
CA VAL A 47 1.26 10.24 -5.42
C VAL A 47 2.07 10.86 -6.53
N PHE A 48 2.58 10.04 -7.44
CA PHE A 48 3.36 10.51 -8.57
C PHE A 48 3.37 9.44 -9.67
N GLY A 49 3.32 9.88 -10.94
CA GLY A 49 3.43 8.97 -12.07
C GLY A 49 3.99 9.71 -13.27
N VAL A 50 5.03 9.14 -13.89
CA VAL A 50 5.70 9.73 -15.05
C VAL A 50 5.98 8.63 -16.07
N PRO A 51 5.65 8.86 -17.35
CA PRO A 51 6.11 7.97 -18.39
C PRO A 51 7.62 8.09 -18.57
N GLU A 52 8.30 6.95 -18.70
CA GLU A 52 9.72 6.92 -19.01
C GLU A 52 9.89 7.17 -20.51
N ASN A 53 10.36 8.37 -20.87
CA ASN A 53 10.46 8.80 -22.25
C ASN A 53 11.80 8.42 -22.86
N TYR A 54 11.75 7.84 -24.05
CA TYR A 54 12.93 7.58 -24.90
C TYR A 54 12.95 8.57 -26.06
N LEU A 55 14.12 9.03 -26.43
CA LEU A 55 14.28 9.99 -27.50
C LEU A 55 13.73 9.43 -28.83
N GLY A 56 12.77 10.16 -29.42
CA GLY A 56 12.17 9.80 -30.69
C GLY A 56 11.21 8.62 -30.68
N GLN A 57 10.83 8.11 -29.49
CA GLN A 57 9.94 6.96 -29.36
C GLN A 57 8.87 7.21 -28.33
N ARG A 58 7.76 6.46 -28.43
CA ARG A 58 6.76 6.44 -27.38
C ARG A 58 7.34 5.73 -26.14
N PRO A 59 7.00 6.21 -24.94
CA PRO A 59 7.41 5.50 -23.73
C PRO A 59 6.81 4.11 -23.70
N ASP A 60 7.58 3.10 -23.36
CA ASP A 60 7.12 1.72 -23.16
C ASP A 60 7.06 1.32 -21.69
N ILE A 61 7.52 2.18 -20.80
CA ILE A 61 7.52 1.97 -19.35
C ILE A 61 6.94 3.22 -18.69
N ASP A 62 6.05 3.01 -17.75
CA ASP A 62 5.55 4.07 -16.87
C ASP A 62 6.13 3.89 -15.46
N SER A 63 6.52 5.00 -14.85
CA SER A 63 6.98 5.04 -13.46
C SER A 63 5.88 5.58 -12.58
N PHE A 64 5.59 4.89 -11.48
CA PHE A 64 4.57 5.30 -10.51
C PHE A 64 5.15 5.27 -9.11
N THR A 65 4.80 6.27 -8.31
CA THR A 65 5.05 6.25 -6.87
C THR A 65 3.72 6.10 -6.16
N THR A 66 3.60 5.08 -5.33
CA THR A 66 2.42 4.87 -4.50
C THR A 66 2.75 5.13 -3.05
N GLN A 67 1.81 5.68 -2.31
CA GLN A 67 1.90 5.81 -0.86
C GLN A 67 0.94 4.83 -0.23
N ILE A 68 1.42 4.09 0.75
CA ILE A 68 0.61 3.11 1.48
C ILE A 68 0.53 3.55 2.93
N ASP A 69 -0.70 3.68 3.42
CA ASP A 69 -0.98 4.01 4.81
C ASP A 69 -1.62 2.79 5.48
N VAL A 70 -1.01 2.33 6.57
CA VAL A 70 -1.50 1.20 7.35
C VAL A 70 -2.04 1.72 8.67
N TYR A 71 -3.27 1.32 8.98
CA TYR A 71 -3.99 1.78 10.18
C TYR A 71 -4.20 0.63 11.15
N ALA A 72 -3.94 0.88 12.41
CA ALA A 72 -4.25 -0.05 13.51
C ALA A 72 -4.97 0.70 14.62
N SER A 73 -5.84 -0.01 15.36
CA SER A 73 -6.61 0.60 16.43
C SER A 73 -5.72 0.92 17.64
N PRO A 74 -6.19 1.81 18.56
CA PRO A 74 -5.44 2.09 19.77
C PRO A 74 -5.16 0.84 20.62
N THR A 75 -6.07 -0.14 20.63
CA THR A 75 -5.88 -1.38 21.37
C THR A 75 -4.92 -2.34 20.71
N GLN A 76 -4.80 -2.30 19.38
CA GLN A 76 -3.84 -3.12 18.63
C GLN A 76 -2.42 -2.58 18.75
N GLY A 77 -2.28 -1.27 18.77
CA GLY A 77 -1.01 -0.61 19.00
C GLY A 77 -0.14 -0.46 17.74
N ALA A 78 0.97 0.25 17.92
CA ALA A 78 1.90 0.55 16.83
C ALA A 78 2.56 -0.72 16.27
N SER A 79 2.78 -1.74 17.11
CA SER A 79 3.42 -2.98 16.66
C SER A 79 2.59 -3.72 15.62
N VAL A 80 1.26 -3.71 15.74
CA VAL A 80 0.39 -4.32 14.73
C VAL A 80 0.49 -3.56 13.42
N ALA A 81 0.44 -2.22 13.46
CA ALA A 81 0.59 -1.40 12.26
C ALA A 81 1.91 -1.67 11.55
N ARG A 82 3.01 -1.77 12.28
CA ARG A 82 4.33 -2.06 11.71
C ARG A 82 4.41 -3.47 11.13
N THR A 83 3.83 -4.45 11.80
CA THR A 83 3.81 -5.84 11.30
C THR A 83 3.08 -5.92 9.97
N VAL A 84 1.93 -5.25 9.85
CA VAL A 84 1.18 -5.21 8.61
C VAL A 84 1.96 -4.47 7.52
N ALA A 85 2.55 -3.33 7.85
CA ALA A 85 3.35 -2.55 6.89
C ALA A 85 4.55 -3.35 6.38
N ASP A 86 5.24 -4.09 7.26
CA ASP A 86 6.35 -4.96 6.86
C ASP A 86 5.89 -6.06 5.92
N ALA A 87 4.77 -6.70 6.20
CA ALA A 87 4.23 -7.76 5.34
C ALA A 87 3.87 -7.22 3.96
N ILE A 88 3.25 -6.04 3.90
CA ILE A 88 2.91 -5.39 2.63
C ILE A 88 4.17 -5.00 1.86
N SER A 89 5.16 -4.41 2.53
CA SER A 89 6.40 -4.01 1.87
C SER A 89 7.15 -5.20 1.28
N HIS A 90 7.22 -6.32 1.99
CA HIS A 90 7.84 -7.54 1.47
C HIS A 90 7.09 -8.09 0.26
N ALA A 91 5.76 -8.05 0.28
CA ALA A 91 4.94 -8.49 -0.85
C ALA A 91 5.17 -7.59 -2.08
N ILE A 92 5.26 -6.28 -1.88
CA ILE A 92 5.49 -5.32 -2.95
C ILE A 92 6.89 -5.47 -3.56
N GLU A 93 7.90 -5.76 -2.76
CA GLU A 93 9.30 -5.85 -3.21
C GLU A 93 9.52 -6.91 -4.30
N GLY A 94 8.60 -7.83 -4.48
CA GLY A 94 8.62 -8.75 -5.60
C GLY A 94 8.32 -8.10 -6.95
N ALA A 95 7.71 -6.89 -6.96
CA ALA A 95 7.25 -6.22 -8.17
C ALA A 95 7.63 -4.73 -8.21
N ALA A 96 8.12 -4.16 -7.11
CA ALA A 96 8.43 -2.74 -7.00
C ALA A 96 9.53 -2.52 -5.98
N TYR A 97 9.90 -1.26 -5.77
CA TYR A 97 10.94 -0.88 -4.80
C TYR A 97 10.33 -0.05 -3.70
N VAL A 98 10.51 -0.45 -2.45
CA VAL A 98 10.16 0.39 -1.31
C VAL A 98 11.26 1.45 -1.17
N THR A 99 10.90 2.71 -1.40
CA THR A 99 11.88 3.80 -1.51
C THR A 99 11.96 4.66 -0.27
N SER A 100 10.88 4.75 0.50
CA SER A 100 10.84 5.62 1.67
C SER A 100 9.91 5.09 2.73
N TRP A 101 10.39 5.08 3.96
CA TRP A 101 9.54 4.98 5.14
C TRP A 101 9.30 6.40 5.65
N ILE A 102 8.07 6.90 5.46
CA ILE A 102 7.76 8.30 5.79
C ILE A 102 7.63 8.48 7.28
N GLY A 103 7.13 7.46 7.96
CA GLY A 103 7.14 7.47 9.41
C GLY A 103 5.88 6.89 10.03
N ASP A 104 5.92 6.92 11.34
CA ASP A 104 4.83 6.47 12.20
C ASP A 104 4.14 7.71 12.76
N SER A 105 2.82 7.67 12.83
CA SER A 105 2.04 8.76 13.39
C SER A 105 0.82 8.21 14.11
N ARG A 106 0.10 9.09 14.76
CA ARG A 106 -1.15 8.75 15.43
C ARG A 106 -2.19 9.80 15.07
N ASP A 107 -3.36 9.34 14.61
CA ASP A 107 -4.45 10.23 14.24
C ASP A 107 -4.97 10.94 15.48
N PRO A 108 -4.99 12.29 15.52
CA PRO A 108 -5.44 13.02 16.71
C PRO A 108 -6.92 12.85 17.03
N GLU A 109 -7.77 12.54 16.04
CA GLU A 109 -9.20 12.35 16.26
C GLU A 109 -9.55 10.94 16.71
N THR A 110 -9.08 9.94 15.97
CA THR A 110 -9.42 8.54 16.22
C THR A 110 -8.45 7.86 17.15
N GLN A 111 -7.25 8.42 17.34
CA GLN A 111 -6.14 7.83 18.08
C GLN A 111 -5.60 6.55 17.44
N ASN A 112 -5.97 6.27 16.19
CA ASN A 112 -5.42 5.13 15.45
C ASN A 112 -3.95 5.34 15.14
N TYR A 113 -3.19 4.25 15.15
CA TYR A 113 -1.80 4.29 14.72
C TYR A 113 -1.72 4.18 13.20
N VAL A 114 -0.84 4.96 12.60
CA VAL A 114 -0.66 5.01 11.15
C VAL A 114 0.82 4.83 10.82
N VAL A 115 1.12 3.87 9.94
CA VAL A 115 2.47 3.70 9.39
C VAL A 115 2.39 3.96 7.89
N THR A 116 3.24 4.85 7.40
CA THR A 116 3.22 5.30 6.00
C THR A 116 4.55 5.00 5.33
N PHE A 117 4.49 4.42 4.13
CA PHE A 117 5.67 4.23 3.30
C PHE A 117 5.33 4.42 1.82
N GLN A 118 6.37 4.57 1.00
CA GLN A 118 6.21 4.74 -0.44
C GLN A 118 6.95 3.65 -1.21
N ALA A 119 6.41 3.30 -2.37
CA ALA A 119 7.02 2.34 -3.27
C ALA A 119 6.98 2.87 -4.70
N ASP A 120 8.06 2.65 -5.44
CA ASP A 120 8.18 3.02 -6.84
C ASP A 120 7.98 1.79 -7.73
N TRP A 121 7.17 1.97 -8.76
CA TRP A 121 6.79 0.95 -9.72
C TRP A 121 7.25 1.33 -11.11
N LEU A 122 7.84 0.37 -11.82
CA LEU A 122 8.11 0.47 -13.25
C LEU A 122 7.19 -0.52 -13.94
N VAL A 123 6.23 -0.02 -14.69
CA VAL A 123 5.17 -0.85 -15.30
C VAL A 123 5.28 -0.75 -16.81
N PRO A 124 5.54 -1.86 -17.52
CA PRO A 124 5.57 -1.85 -18.98
C PRO A 124 4.22 -1.47 -19.56
N ARG A 125 4.24 -0.67 -20.59
CA ARG A 125 3.04 -0.44 -21.42
C ARG A 125 2.89 -1.59 -22.39
N ILE A 126 1.66 -2.03 -22.55
CA ILE A 126 1.34 -3.11 -23.47
C ILE A 126 0.62 -2.56 -24.67
#